data_beb15bc222ac5e987722ed2b685cd3d7
#
_entry.id   beb15bc222ac5e987722ed2b685cd3d7
#
_cell.length_a   1.000
_cell.length_b   1.000
_cell.length_c   1.000
_cell.angle_alpha   90.00
_cell.angle_beta   90.00
_cell.angle_gamma   90.00
#
_symmetry.space_group_name_H-M   'P 1'
#
loop_
_entity.id
_entity.type
_entity.pdbx_description
1 polymer ?
#
loop_
_entity_poly.entity_id
_entity_poly.type
_entity_poly.pdbx_seq_one_letter_code
_entity_poly.pdbx_strand_id
1 'polypeptide(L)'
;MMNYNAMLSGLRDLVDNPTPRVPVLLCLDTSGSMMGAPIHELNLGVQQYMAEMKSDDLTRCSAETAVVSFDDSADCVADFDTADRLQVPEMEAGGMTCMGEGLSLGLYLLEKRKAQYKATGVDYYQPILVVMSDGHPNGDRKVWEETTERIRELGTARKLSVVAVGIGNDADMEMLAKVSPRQRPVRLNGLQFREFFAWLSRSVANVSASLPGEEPNVDLEALETLSAEPWPENTL
;
A
#
# COMPACT_ATOMS: atom_id res chain seq x y z
N MET A 1 -14.36 15.05 10.65
CA MET A 1 -15.37 14.41 11.55
C MET A 1 -15.52 12.97 11.09
N MET A 2 -15.07 11.99 11.89
CA MET A 2 -15.15 10.57 11.54
C MET A 2 -16.62 10.19 11.27
N ASN A 3 -16.91 9.59 10.12
CA ASN A 3 -18.27 9.19 9.77
C ASN A 3 -18.65 7.94 10.57
N TYR A 4 -19.39 8.12 11.66
CA TYR A 4 -19.85 7.04 12.56
C TYR A 4 -20.60 5.93 11.82
N ASN A 5 -21.36 6.29 10.79
CA ASN A 5 -22.10 5.32 9.96
C ASN A 5 -21.16 4.43 9.12
N ALA A 6 -20.06 4.97 8.59
CA ALA A 6 -19.05 4.18 7.87
C ALA A 6 -18.31 3.21 8.80
N MET A 7 -18.00 3.66 10.02
CA MET A 7 -17.41 2.79 11.04
C MET A 7 -18.32 1.62 11.43
N LEU A 8 -19.62 1.87 11.65
CA LEU A 8 -20.59 0.82 11.95
C LEU A 8 -20.81 -0.13 10.76
N SER A 9 -20.81 0.38 9.54
CA SER A 9 -20.92 -0.41 8.32
C SER A 9 -19.74 -1.39 8.16
N GLY A 10 -18.50 -0.92 8.38
CA GLY A 10 -17.31 -1.77 8.32
C GLY A 10 -17.26 -2.86 9.39
N LEU A 11 -17.78 -2.59 10.61
CA LEU A 11 -17.89 -3.60 11.66
C LEU A 11 -18.96 -4.65 11.35
N ARG A 12 -20.08 -4.26 10.74
CA ARG A 12 -21.12 -5.21 10.31
C ARG A 12 -20.62 -6.16 9.25
N ASP A 13 -19.87 -5.66 8.27
CA ASP A 13 -19.27 -6.49 7.24
C ASP A 13 -18.35 -7.58 7.81
N LEU A 14 -17.56 -7.25 8.84
CA LEU A 14 -16.71 -8.24 9.51
C LEU A 14 -17.50 -9.35 10.21
N VAL A 15 -18.70 -9.05 10.67
CA VAL A 15 -19.60 -10.06 11.29
C VAL A 15 -20.32 -10.89 10.24
N ASP A 16 -20.77 -10.26 9.16
CA ASP A 16 -21.57 -10.89 8.12
C ASP A 16 -20.73 -11.72 7.14
N ASN A 17 -19.47 -11.36 6.98
CA ASN A 17 -18.52 -12.06 6.10
C ASN A 17 -17.31 -12.59 6.91
N PRO A 18 -17.30 -13.88 7.28
CA PRO A 18 -16.25 -14.50 8.09
C PRO A 18 -14.97 -14.85 7.29
N THR A 19 -14.91 -14.55 6.00
CA THR A 19 -13.74 -14.83 5.17
C THR A 19 -12.49 -14.17 5.76
N PRO A 20 -11.35 -14.89 5.89
CA PRO A 20 -10.10 -14.29 6.35
C PRO A 20 -9.69 -13.08 5.50
N ARG A 21 -9.21 -12.03 6.14
CA ARG A 21 -8.88 -10.76 5.47
C ARG A 21 -7.41 -10.67 5.08
N VAL A 22 -7.16 -10.11 3.90
CA VAL A 22 -5.82 -9.68 3.44
C VAL A 22 -5.75 -8.16 3.52
N PRO A 23 -5.17 -7.60 4.60
CA PRO A 23 -5.06 -6.14 4.73
C PRO A 23 -3.93 -5.61 3.84
N VAL A 24 -4.24 -4.71 2.93
CA VAL A 24 -3.29 -4.00 2.05
C VAL A 24 -3.32 -2.52 2.39
N LEU A 25 -2.17 -1.97 2.76
CA LEU A 25 -2.01 -0.55 3.05
C LEU A 25 -1.15 0.08 1.95
N LEU A 26 -1.73 1.01 1.20
CA LEU A 26 -1.03 1.80 0.20
C LEU A 26 -0.66 3.15 0.83
N CYS A 27 0.64 3.45 0.95
CA CYS A 27 1.16 4.76 1.34
C CYS A 27 1.81 5.40 0.10
N LEU A 28 1.16 6.42 -0.44
CA LEU A 28 1.42 6.96 -1.76
C LEU A 28 1.90 8.40 -1.67
N ASP A 29 3.03 8.68 -2.31
CA ASP A 29 3.57 10.02 -2.44
C ASP A 29 2.69 10.86 -3.38
N THR A 30 2.25 12.00 -2.87
CA THR A 30 1.53 13.02 -3.62
C THR A 30 2.25 14.36 -3.58
N SER A 31 3.56 14.37 -3.33
CA SER A 31 4.39 15.58 -3.29
C SER A 31 4.49 16.26 -4.66
N GLY A 32 5.09 17.48 -4.67
CA GLY A 32 5.18 18.31 -5.85
C GLY A 32 5.95 17.68 -7.02
N SER A 33 6.89 16.79 -6.78
CA SER A 33 7.62 16.03 -7.81
C SER A 33 6.72 15.06 -8.59
N MET A 34 5.64 14.61 -7.95
CA MET A 34 4.64 13.73 -8.60
C MET A 34 3.71 14.48 -9.56
N MET A 35 3.81 15.81 -9.71
CA MET A 35 2.92 16.57 -10.59
C MET A 35 3.02 16.14 -12.06
N GLY A 36 1.88 16.18 -12.76
CA GLY A 36 1.78 15.84 -14.18
C GLY A 36 1.59 14.35 -14.43
N ALA A 37 2.45 13.76 -15.26
CA ALA A 37 2.31 12.35 -15.65
C ALA A 37 2.42 11.36 -14.48
N PRO A 38 3.33 11.50 -13.49
CA PRO A 38 3.44 10.54 -12.40
C PRO A 38 2.17 10.37 -11.59
N ILE A 39 1.53 11.48 -11.15
CA ILE A 39 0.30 11.38 -10.35
C ILE A 39 -0.87 10.82 -11.17
N HIS A 40 -0.95 11.18 -12.47
CA HIS A 40 -1.97 10.63 -13.36
C HIS A 40 -1.85 9.12 -13.50
N GLU A 41 -0.66 8.60 -13.78
CA GLU A 41 -0.40 7.16 -13.91
C GLU A 41 -0.55 6.42 -12.58
N LEU A 42 -0.19 7.04 -11.44
CA LEU A 42 -0.45 6.49 -10.12
C LEU A 42 -1.95 6.30 -9.88
N ASN A 43 -2.77 7.31 -10.18
CA ASN A 43 -4.23 7.25 -10.07
C ASN A 43 -4.81 6.15 -10.96
N LEU A 44 -4.36 6.03 -12.21
CA LEU A 44 -4.77 4.96 -13.12
C LEU A 44 -4.38 3.57 -12.59
N GLY A 45 -3.17 3.44 -12.04
CA GLY A 45 -2.71 2.19 -11.43
C GLY A 45 -3.56 1.76 -10.24
N VAL A 46 -3.87 2.71 -9.34
CA VAL A 46 -4.76 2.45 -8.19
C VAL A 46 -6.17 2.05 -8.65
N GLN A 47 -6.72 2.73 -9.66
CA GLN A 47 -8.02 2.38 -10.24
C GLN A 47 -8.01 0.97 -10.84
N GLN A 48 -6.95 0.62 -11.58
CA GLN A 48 -6.78 -0.73 -12.14
C GLN A 48 -6.72 -1.78 -11.04
N TYR A 49 -5.90 -1.57 -10.00
CA TYR A 49 -5.80 -2.46 -8.84
C TYR A 49 -7.18 -2.70 -8.22
N MET A 50 -7.94 -1.63 -7.96
CA MET A 50 -9.28 -1.76 -7.39
C MET A 50 -10.26 -2.51 -8.30
N ALA A 51 -10.15 -2.32 -9.64
CA ALA A 51 -10.96 -3.05 -10.61
C ALA A 51 -10.62 -4.55 -10.63
N GLU A 52 -9.34 -4.90 -10.57
CA GLU A 52 -8.87 -6.29 -10.52
C GLU A 52 -9.32 -6.98 -9.22
N MET A 53 -9.22 -6.31 -8.06
CA MET A 53 -9.72 -6.84 -6.79
C MET A 53 -11.23 -7.12 -6.82
N LYS A 54 -12.01 -6.30 -7.53
CA LYS A 54 -13.46 -6.49 -7.71
C LYS A 54 -13.80 -7.65 -8.63
N SER A 55 -12.92 -7.98 -9.58
CA SER A 55 -13.20 -8.97 -10.64
C SER A 55 -13.10 -10.42 -10.18
N ASP A 56 -12.38 -10.69 -9.09
CA ASP A 56 -12.24 -12.01 -8.50
C ASP A 56 -13.12 -12.14 -7.26
N ASP A 57 -13.95 -13.17 -7.20
CA ASP A 57 -14.96 -13.34 -6.14
C ASP A 57 -14.31 -13.53 -4.75
N LEU A 58 -13.14 -14.15 -4.66
CA LEU A 58 -12.46 -14.36 -3.39
C LEU A 58 -11.79 -13.07 -2.91
N THR A 59 -11.02 -12.41 -3.75
CA THR A 59 -10.34 -11.15 -3.39
C THR A 59 -11.32 -10.03 -3.10
N ARG A 60 -12.43 -9.97 -3.82
CA ARG A 60 -13.50 -9.00 -3.58
C ARG A 60 -14.03 -9.04 -2.15
N CYS A 61 -14.08 -10.25 -1.55
CA CYS A 61 -14.59 -10.45 -0.19
C CYS A 61 -13.50 -10.47 0.89
N SER A 62 -12.25 -10.76 0.52
CA SER A 62 -11.14 -10.96 1.46
C SER A 62 -10.12 -9.82 1.47
N ALA A 63 -9.82 -9.21 0.31
CA ALA A 63 -8.87 -8.11 0.25
C ALA A 63 -9.49 -6.82 0.80
N GLU A 64 -8.87 -6.26 1.81
CA GLU A 64 -9.22 -4.95 2.36
C GLU A 64 -8.07 -3.98 2.14
N THR A 65 -8.36 -2.86 1.53
CA THR A 65 -7.36 -1.86 1.19
C THR A 65 -7.61 -0.56 1.94
N ALA A 66 -6.54 0.06 2.44
CA ALA A 66 -6.53 1.45 2.87
C ALA A 66 -5.53 2.24 2.03
N VAL A 67 -5.83 3.49 1.77
CA VAL A 67 -4.97 4.41 1.02
C VAL A 67 -4.65 5.62 1.89
N VAL A 68 -3.37 5.87 2.07
CA VAL A 68 -2.81 7.06 2.72
C VAL A 68 -1.99 7.80 1.68
N SER A 69 -2.25 9.08 1.50
CA SER A 69 -1.38 9.98 0.75
C SER A 69 -0.48 10.78 1.68
N PHE A 70 0.66 11.23 1.18
CA PHE A 70 1.53 12.14 1.92
C PHE A 70 2.17 13.17 0.98
N ASP A 71 2.05 14.43 1.41
CA ASP A 71 2.64 15.63 0.81
C ASP A 71 3.17 16.55 1.92
N ASP A 72 2.60 17.76 2.11
CA ASP A 72 2.84 18.63 3.28
C ASP A 72 2.28 18.03 4.58
N SER A 73 1.35 17.10 4.46
CA SER A 73 0.68 16.38 5.55
C SER A 73 0.52 14.90 5.19
N ALA A 74 -0.08 14.14 6.08
CA ALA A 74 -0.50 12.77 5.83
C ALA A 74 -2.03 12.67 5.95
N ASP A 75 -2.66 12.15 4.91
CA ASP A 75 -4.11 12.05 4.83
C ASP A 75 -4.58 10.61 4.58
N CYS A 76 -5.61 10.19 5.32
CA CYS A 76 -6.33 8.96 5.04
C CYS A 76 -7.31 9.20 3.87
N VAL A 77 -6.87 8.89 2.66
CA VAL A 77 -7.67 9.02 1.44
C VAL A 77 -8.84 8.04 1.45
N ALA A 78 -8.58 6.80 1.91
CA ALA A 78 -9.59 5.77 2.11
C ALA A 78 -9.17 4.85 3.27
N ASP A 79 -10.07 4.63 4.26
CA ASP A 79 -9.84 3.68 5.37
C ASP A 79 -10.14 2.25 4.90
N PHE A 80 -9.65 1.25 5.63
CA PHE A 80 -9.80 -0.16 5.29
C PHE A 80 -11.26 -0.55 5.00
N ASP A 81 -11.51 -1.02 3.79
CA ASP A 81 -12.74 -1.65 3.37
C ASP A 81 -12.48 -2.64 2.23
N THR A 82 -13.45 -3.52 1.94
CA THR A 82 -13.39 -4.45 0.81
C THR A 82 -13.49 -3.70 -0.53
N ALA A 83 -12.98 -4.31 -1.59
CA ALA A 83 -12.84 -3.64 -2.88
C ALA A 83 -14.16 -3.13 -3.48
N ASP A 84 -15.27 -3.85 -3.28
CA ASP A 84 -16.59 -3.46 -3.79
C ASP A 84 -17.19 -2.24 -3.07
N ARG A 85 -16.75 -1.96 -1.86
CA ARG A 85 -17.22 -0.84 -1.03
C ARG A 85 -16.27 0.34 -1.01
N LEU A 86 -14.98 0.06 -1.19
CA LEU A 86 -13.95 1.09 -1.16
C LEU A 86 -14.05 2.00 -2.40
N GLN A 87 -14.06 3.29 -2.13
CA GLN A 87 -13.96 4.34 -3.15
C GLN A 87 -12.68 5.14 -2.88
N VAL A 88 -11.77 5.11 -3.82
CA VAL A 88 -10.54 5.91 -3.78
C VAL A 88 -10.72 7.10 -4.72
N PRO A 89 -10.79 8.33 -4.19
CA PRO A 89 -10.86 9.52 -5.02
C PRO A 89 -9.56 9.71 -5.80
N GLU A 90 -9.62 10.46 -6.88
CA GLU A 90 -8.43 10.88 -7.61
C GLU A 90 -7.57 11.79 -6.72
N MET A 91 -6.28 11.50 -6.64
CA MET A 91 -5.32 12.25 -5.83
C MET A 91 -4.68 13.35 -6.67
N GLU A 92 -4.45 14.50 -6.07
CA GLU A 92 -3.72 15.62 -6.65
C GLU A 92 -2.31 15.65 -6.05
N ALA A 93 -1.34 16.15 -6.82
CA ALA A 93 0.04 16.28 -6.36
C ALA A 93 0.40 17.73 -6.03
N GLY A 94 1.18 17.92 -4.95
CA GLY A 94 1.69 19.20 -4.49
C GLY A 94 2.44 19.08 -3.18
N GLY A 95 3.06 20.16 -2.72
CA GLY A 95 3.70 20.21 -1.41
C GLY A 95 5.02 19.44 -1.29
N MET A 96 5.34 19.06 -0.06
CA MET A 96 6.57 18.37 0.35
C MET A 96 6.38 16.84 0.38
N THR A 97 7.27 16.10 1.09
CA THR A 97 7.27 14.63 1.15
C THR A 97 7.33 14.17 2.62
N CYS A 98 6.21 14.36 3.36
CA CYS A 98 6.11 13.93 4.76
C CYS A 98 5.87 12.41 4.89
N MET A 99 6.79 11.61 4.31
CA MET A 99 6.67 10.13 4.24
C MET A 99 6.59 9.49 5.63
N GLY A 100 7.33 10.00 6.63
CA GLY A 100 7.31 9.48 8.00
C GLY A 100 5.91 9.57 8.62
N GLU A 101 5.25 10.69 8.44
CA GLU A 101 3.90 10.96 8.89
C GLU A 101 2.88 10.08 8.15
N GLY A 102 3.04 9.90 6.83
CA GLY A 102 2.22 9.01 6.01
C GLY A 102 2.29 7.57 6.49
N LEU A 103 3.51 7.06 6.69
CA LEU A 103 3.74 5.71 7.22
C LEU A 103 3.21 5.55 8.65
N SER A 104 3.37 6.55 9.51
CA SER A 104 2.86 6.55 10.89
C SER A 104 1.34 6.48 10.92
N LEU A 105 0.66 7.31 10.11
CA LEU A 105 -0.79 7.26 9.94
C LEU A 105 -1.25 5.90 9.43
N GLY A 106 -0.58 5.37 8.40
CA GLY A 106 -0.90 4.06 7.84
C GLY A 106 -0.78 2.94 8.87
N LEU A 107 0.29 2.90 9.65
CA LEU A 107 0.45 1.92 10.73
C LEU A 107 -0.65 2.06 11.79
N TYR A 108 -1.04 3.28 12.14
CA TYR A 108 -2.15 3.52 13.07
C TYR A 108 -3.47 2.93 12.55
N LEU A 109 -3.81 3.18 11.27
CA LEU A 109 -5.00 2.62 10.63
C LEU A 109 -4.96 1.09 10.60
N LEU A 110 -3.81 0.51 10.29
CA LEU A 110 -3.61 -0.93 10.25
C LEU A 110 -3.81 -1.57 11.64
N GLU A 111 -3.21 -1.02 12.69
CA GLU A 111 -3.37 -1.54 14.06
C GLU A 111 -4.83 -1.40 14.53
N LYS A 112 -5.49 -0.29 14.20
CA LYS A 112 -6.92 -0.09 14.44
C LYS A 112 -7.75 -1.19 13.75
N ARG A 113 -7.47 -1.49 12.48
CA ARG A 113 -8.20 -2.53 11.73
C ARG A 113 -7.95 -3.93 12.30
N LYS A 114 -6.72 -4.25 12.64
CA LYS A 114 -6.35 -5.52 13.30
C LYS A 114 -7.08 -5.71 14.65
N ALA A 115 -7.25 -4.63 15.40
CA ALA A 115 -8.04 -4.69 16.64
C ALA A 115 -9.51 -5.02 16.38
N GLN A 116 -10.09 -4.52 15.27
CA GLN A 116 -11.46 -4.83 14.83
C GLN A 116 -11.58 -6.32 14.44
N TYR A 117 -10.62 -6.87 13.66
CA TYR A 117 -10.61 -8.31 13.33
C TYR A 117 -10.62 -9.18 14.59
N LYS A 118 -9.73 -8.86 15.55
CA LYS A 118 -9.68 -9.59 16.82
C LYS A 118 -10.98 -9.51 17.62
N ALA A 119 -11.61 -8.33 17.64
CA ALA A 119 -12.86 -8.10 18.38
C ALA A 119 -14.04 -8.85 17.75
N THR A 120 -14.03 -9.09 16.44
CA THR A 120 -15.09 -9.79 15.70
C THR A 120 -14.78 -11.26 15.45
N GLY A 121 -13.58 -11.75 15.81
CA GLY A 121 -13.15 -13.13 15.60
C GLY A 121 -12.86 -13.46 14.13
N VAL A 122 -12.58 -12.46 13.30
CA VAL A 122 -12.20 -12.64 11.90
C VAL A 122 -10.69 -12.86 11.81
N ASP A 123 -10.28 -13.93 11.15
CA ASP A 123 -8.88 -14.20 10.87
C ASP A 123 -8.35 -13.25 9.79
N TYR A 124 -7.04 -12.99 9.83
CA TYR A 124 -6.38 -12.18 8.81
C TYR A 124 -4.96 -12.66 8.53
N TYR A 125 -4.57 -12.50 7.28
CA TYR A 125 -3.21 -12.77 6.81
C TYR A 125 -2.23 -11.68 7.24
N GLN A 126 -0.95 -11.97 7.08
CA GLN A 126 0.10 -10.96 7.30
C GLN A 126 -0.18 -9.74 6.41
N PRO A 127 -0.34 -8.53 6.99
CA PRO A 127 -0.61 -7.33 6.22
C PRO A 127 0.49 -6.99 5.23
N ILE A 128 0.11 -6.37 4.12
CA ILE A 128 1.03 -5.87 3.09
C ILE A 128 1.03 -4.34 3.16
N LEU A 129 2.20 -3.75 3.38
CA LEU A 129 2.44 -2.32 3.25
C LEU A 129 3.17 -2.06 1.94
N VAL A 130 2.59 -1.26 1.07
CA VAL A 130 3.24 -0.70 -0.11
C VAL A 130 3.52 0.76 0.15
N VAL A 131 4.77 1.19 0.01
CA VAL A 131 5.14 2.61 0.01
C VAL A 131 5.73 2.97 -1.33
N MET A 132 5.21 4.02 -1.96
CA MET A 132 5.67 4.51 -3.27
C MET A 132 6.07 5.98 -3.15
N SER A 133 7.28 6.32 -3.57
CA SER A 133 7.79 7.70 -3.55
C SER A 133 8.87 7.91 -4.61
N ASP A 134 8.94 9.11 -5.13
CA ASP A 134 9.97 9.57 -6.06
C ASP A 134 11.06 10.45 -5.39
N GLY A 135 10.89 10.78 -4.11
CA GLY A 135 11.72 11.77 -3.44
C GLY A 135 12.30 11.36 -2.09
N HIS A 136 13.03 12.32 -1.52
CA HIS A 136 13.55 12.24 -0.16
C HIS A 136 12.49 12.63 0.85
N PRO A 137 12.30 11.85 1.95
CA PRO A 137 11.44 12.28 3.04
C PRO A 137 11.98 13.57 3.67
N ASN A 138 11.13 14.58 3.81
CA ASN A 138 11.47 15.89 4.36
C ASN A 138 10.53 16.37 5.49
N GLY A 139 9.77 15.44 6.09
CA GLY A 139 8.94 15.66 7.27
C GLY A 139 9.71 15.67 8.59
N ASP A 140 9.03 15.43 9.71
CA ASP A 140 9.65 15.36 11.03
C ASP A 140 10.62 14.18 11.13
N ARG A 141 11.89 14.47 11.37
CA ARG A 141 12.94 13.47 11.47
C ARG A 141 12.69 12.45 12.60
N LYS A 142 12.13 12.87 13.72
CA LYS A 142 11.83 11.98 14.82
C LYS A 142 10.70 11.02 14.45
N VAL A 143 9.64 11.52 13.83
CA VAL A 143 8.54 10.69 13.33
C VAL A 143 9.06 9.68 12.32
N TRP A 144 9.94 10.10 11.40
CA TRP A 144 10.58 9.20 10.45
C TRP A 144 11.38 8.07 11.14
N GLU A 145 12.28 8.43 12.08
CA GLU A 145 13.14 7.46 12.79
C GLU A 145 12.30 6.47 13.62
N GLU A 146 11.31 6.93 14.36
CA GLU A 146 10.43 6.07 15.18
C GLU A 146 9.57 5.15 14.30
N THR A 147 9.04 5.67 13.19
CA THR A 147 8.16 4.91 12.30
C THR A 147 8.92 3.84 11.53
N THR A 148 10.09 4.18 10.98
CA THR A 148 10.91 3.20 10.25
C THR A 148 11.42 2.10 11.16
N GLU A 149 11.80 2.42 12.40
CA GLU A 149 12.17 1.41 13.41
C GLU A 149 10.99 0.48 13.70
N ARG A 150 9.79 1.02 13.87
CA ARG A 150 8.58 0.23 14.10
C ARG A 150 8.26 -0.70 12.92
N ILE A 151 8.38 -0.21 11.69
CA ILE A 151 8.21 -1.04 10.48
C ILE A 151 9.25 -2.16 10.46
N ARG A 152 10.50 -1.86 10.77
CA ARG A 152 11.59 -2.84 10.84
C ARG A 152 11.31 -3.95 11.86
N GLU A 153 10.84 -3.59 13.06
CA GLU A 153 10.44 -4.56 14.08
C GLU A 153 9.30 -5.48 13.59
N LEU A 154 8.26 -4.89 13.00
CA LEU A 154 7.11 -5.64 12.49
C LEU A 154 7.51 -6.58 11.33
N GLY A 155 8.36 -6.10 10.42
CA GLY A 155 8.87 -6.88 9.29
C GLY A 155 9.75 -8.04 9.77
N THR A 156 10.67 -7.78 10.72
CA THR A 156 11.54 -8.82 11.31
C THR A 156 10.72 -9.88 12.06
N ALA A 157 9.68 -9.45 12.77
CA ALA A 157 8.76 -10.35 13.47
C ALA A 157 7.75 -11.05 12.55
N ARG A 158 7.83 -10.89 11.23
CA ARG A 158 6.88 -11.42 10.23
C ARG A 158 5.43 -11.01 10.50
N LYS A 159 5.23 -9.80 11.01
CA LYS A 159 3.90 -9.23 11.29
C LYS A 159 3.47 -8.20 10.24
N LEU A 160 4.35 -7.89 9.29
CA LEU A 160 4.14 -6.95 8.20
C LEU A 160 5.04 -7.34 7.03
N SER A 161 4.49 -7.47 5.84
CA SER A 161 5.24 -7.50 4.58
C SER A 161 5.35 -6.07 4.04
N VAL A 162 6.54 -5.67 3.62
CA VAL A 162 6.77 -4.31 3.14
C VAL A 162 7.31 -4.35 1.73
N VAL A 163 6.68 -3.63 0.83
CA VAL A 163 7.12 -3.39 -0.55
C VAL A 163 7.39 -1.90 -0.71
N ALA A 164 8.65 -1.53 -0.78
CA ALA A 164 9.07 -0.15 -1.00
C ALA A 164 9.39 0.05 -2.49
N VAL A 165 8.83 1.09 -3.08
CA VAL A 165 8.88 1.37 -4.51
C VAL A 165 9.40 2.78 -4.74
N GLY A 166 10.53 2.88 -5.43
CA GLY A 166 11.07 4.15 -5.92
C GLY A 166 10.55 4.47 -7.31
N ILE A 167 9.99 5.65 -7.48
CA ILE A 167 9.43 6.13 -8.74
C ILE A 167 10.47 6.96 -9.49
N GLY A 168 10.83 6.53 -10.69
CA GLY A 168 11.80 7.25 -11.53
C GLY A 168 13.26 7.08 -11.10
N ASN A 169 14.14 7.79 -11.80
CA ASN A 169 15.59 7.64 -11.61
C ASN A 169 16.12 8.34 -10.35
N ASP A 170 15.45 9.38 -9.91
CA ASP A 170 15.89 10.26 -8.82
C ASP A 170 15.41 9.79 -7.43
N ALA A 171 14.62 8.70 -7.38
CA ALA A 171 14.11 8.13 -6.13
C ALA A 171 15.24 7.74 -5.18
N ASP A 172 15.11 8.13 -3.90
CA ASP A 172 16.06 7.78 -2.84
C ASP A 172 15.91 6.34 -2.39
N MET A 173 16.59 5.45 -3.09
CA MET A 173 16.55 4.01 -2.80
C MET A 173 17.17 3.66 -1.45
N GLU A 174 18.11 4.48 -0.92
CA GLU A 174 18.72 4.25 0.40
C GLU A 174 17.71 4.53 1.52
N MET A 175 16.91 5.57 1.39
CA MET A 175 15.85 5.88 2.34
C MET A 175 14.72 4.85 2.27
N LEU A 176 14.32 4.44 1.08
CA LEU A 176 13.34 3.37 0.89
C LEU A 176 13.82 2.02 1.45
N ALA A 177 15.12 1.72 1.39
CA ALA A 177 15.67 0.51 2.00
C ALA A 177 15.55 0.49 3.53
N LYS A 178 15.48 1.65 4.20
CA LYS A 178 15.23 1.72 5.65
C LYS A 178 13.81 1.31 6.02
N VAL A 179 12.85 1.51 5.11
CA VAL A 179 11.47 1.11 5.28
C VAL A 179 11.25 -0.38 4.97
N SER A 180 12.09 -0.97 4.11
CA SER A 180 11.94 -2.36 3.66
C SER A 180 13.12 -3.25 4.09
N PRO A 181 13.24 -3.60 5.37
CA PRO A 181 14.45 -4.23 5.93
C PRO A 181 14.71 -5.65 5.43
N ARG A 182 13.71 -6.34 4.92
CA ARG A 182 13.80 -7.73 4.45
C ARG A 182 13.86 -7.86 2.93
N GLN A 183 13.50 -6.81 2.21
CA GLN A 183 13.38 -6.82 0.75
C GLN A 183 14.11 -5.61 0.19
N ARG A 184 14.72 -5.75 -0.98
CA ARG A 184 15.28 -4.59 -1.66
C ARG A 184 14.15 -3.71 -2.18
N PRO A 185 14.25 -2.38 -2.05
CA PRO A 185 13.31 -1.49 -2.72
C PRO A 185 13.34 -1.71 -4.24
N VAL A 186 12.19 -1.67 -4.85
CA VAL A 186 12.03 -1.82 -6.29
C VAL A 186 12.02 -0.44 -6.93
N ARG A 187 12.74 -0.28 -8.03
CA ARG A 187 12.69 0.96 -8.82
C ARG A 187 11.76 0.75 -10.01
N LEU A 188 10.73 1.56 -10.11
CA LEU A 188 9.94 1.66 -11.32
C LEU A 188 10.62 2.65 -12.28
N ASN A 189 11.15 2.14 -13.36
CA ASN A 189 11.70 2.96 -14.44
C ASN A 189 10.56 3.46 -15.32
N GLY A 190 10.48 4.77 -15.52
CA GLY A 190 9.34 5.36 -16.22
C GLY A 190 8.05 5.28 -15.39
N LEU A 191 6.92 5.06 -16.08
CA LEU A 191 5.59 5.07 -15.47
C LEU A 191 4.96 3.66 -15.43
N GLN A 192 5.73 2.66 -14.97
CA GLN A 192 5.30 1.25 -14.91
C GLN A 192 4.33 0.96 -13.74
N PHE A 193 3.47 1.92 -13.40
CA PHE A 193 2.52 1.75 -12.30
C PHE A 193 1.51 0.63 -12.58
N ARG A 194 1.06 0.50 -13.83
CA ARG A 194 0.06 -0.51 -14.21
C ARG A 194 0.58 -1.92 -14.02
N GLU A 195 1.82 -2.17 -14.43
CA GLU A 195 2.48 -3.46 -14.27
C GLU A 195 2.70 -3.79 -12.81
N PHE A 196 3.11 -2.80 -12.00
CA PHE A 196 3.26 -2.95 -10.56
C PHE A 196 1.91 -3.28 -9.89
N PHE A 197 0.86 -2.53 -10.18
CA PHE A 197 -0.44 -2.78 -9.58
C PHE A 197 -1.08 -4.09 -10.05
N ALA A 198 -0.86 -4.53 -11.30
CA ALA A 198 -1.24 -5.85 -11.78
C ALA A 198 -0.47 -6.98 -11.05
N TRP A 199 0.81 -6.77 -10.76
CA TRP A 199 1.58 -7.69 -9.93
C TRP A 199 1.05 -7.73 -8.49
N LEU A 200 0.76 -6.58 -7.90
CA LEU A 200 0.19 -6.49 -6.54
C LEU A 200 -1.15 -7.21 -6.46
N SER A 201 -2.02 -7.01 -7.44
CA SER A 201 -3.33 -7.69 -7.53
C SER A 201 -3.18 -9.20 -7.52
N ARG A 202 -2.29 -9.75 -8.36
CA ARG A 202 -2.01 -11.18 -8.40
C ARG A 202 -1.46 -11.70 -7.08
N SER A 203 -0.56 -10.94 -6.44
CA SER A 203 0.02 -11.30 -5.15
C SER A 203 -1.05 -11.37 -4.05
N VAL A 204 -1.95 -10.40 -4.00
CA VAL A 204 -3.07 -10.37 -3.05
C VAL A 204 -4.02 -11.54 -3.31
N ALA A 205 -4.35 -11.85 -4.58
CA ALA A 205 -5.18 -13.00 -4.94
C ALA A 205 -4.54 -14.33 -4.48
N ASN A 206 -3.24 -14.50 -4.68
CA ASN A 206 -2.51 -15.70 -4.24
C ASN A 206 -2.55 -15.85 -2.71
N VAL A 207 -2.34 -14.75 -1.97
CA VAL A 207 -2.46 -14.75 -0.50
C VAL A 207 -3.88 -15.10 -0.08
N SER A 208 -4.90 -14.53 -0.71
CA SER A 208 -6.31 -14.83 -0.42
C SER A 208 -6.68 -16.30 -0.63
N ALA A 209 -6.01 -16.97 -1.56
CA ALA A 209 -6.23 -18.39 -1.89
C ALA A 209 -5.41 -19.36 -1.01
N SER A 210 -4.45 -18.87 -0.19
CA SER A 210 -3.63 -19.67 0.71
C SER A 210 -4.35 -19.96 2.05
N LEU A 211 -3.72 -20.73 2.93
CA LEU A 211 -4.25 -20.94 4.27
C LEU A 211 -3.74 -19.87 5.25
N PRO A 212 -4.58 -19.37 6.16
CA PRO A 212 -4.15 -18.45 7.21
C PRO A 212 -3.02 -19.06 8.05
N GLY A 213 -1.90 -18.32 8.18
CA GLY A 213 -0.71 -18.77 8.91
C GLY A 213 0.43 -19.30 8.01
N GLU A 214 0.19 -19.54 6.72
CA GLU A 214 1.25 -19.72 5.75
C GLU A 214 1.97 -18.39 5.46
N GLU A 215 3.26 -18.46 5.10
CA GLU A 215 3.97 -17.24 4.64
C GLU A 215 3.30 -16.75 3.36
N PRO A 216 2.89 -15.48 3.29
CA PRO A 216 2.31 -14.95 2.08
C PRO A 216 3.35 -15.03 0.96
N ASN A 217 3.03 -15.81 -0.07
CA ASN A 217 3.87 -15.92 -1.27
C ASN A 217 3.63 -14.69 -2.16
N VAL A 218 4.30 -13.60 -1.78
CA VAL A 218 4.41 -12.42 -2.62
C VAL A 218 5.53 -12.72 -3.62
N ASP A 219 5.21 -12.86 -4.88
CA ASP A 219 6.15 -13.20 -5.95
C ASP A 219 7.13 -12.04 -6.21
N LEU A 220 8.20 -12.00 -5.39
CA LEU A 220 9.21 -10.95 -5.45
C LEU A 220 10.15 -11.10 -6.66
N GLU A 221 10.34 -12.31 -7.19
CA GLU A 221 11.16 -12.53 -8.39
C GLU A 221 10.51 -11.88 -9.61
N ALA A 222 9.18 -11.98 -9.73
CA ALA A 222 8.44 -11.26 -10.76
C ALA A 222 8.53 -9.74 -10.60
N LEU A 223 8.59 -9.24 -9.36
CA LEU A 223 8.75 -7.81 -9.09
C LEU A 223 10.16 -7.30 -9.43
N GLU A 224 11.21 -8.08 -9.14
CA GLU A 224 12.60 -7.76 -9.54
C GLU A 224 12.75 -7.71 -11.06
N THR A 225 12.00 -8.53 -11.80
CA THR A 225 12.00 -8.52 -13.27
C THR A 225 11.41 -7.22 -13.82
N LEU A 226 10.36 -6.66 -13.20
CA LEU A 226 9.80 -5.36 -13.59
C LEU A 226 10.82 -4.21 -13.43
N SER A 227 11.73 -4.32 -12.45
CA SER A 227 12.76 -3.30 -12.22
C SER A 227 13.98 -3.43 -13.15
N ALA A 228 14.14 -4.56 -13.83
CA ALA A 228 15.32 -4.89 -14.63
C ALA A 228 15.16 -4.55 -16.13
N GLU A 229 13.95 -4.32 -16.64
CA GLU A 229 13.76 -3.98 -18.05
C GLU A 229 14.11 -2.52 -18.34
N PRO A 230 15.07 -2.26 -19.27
CA PRO A 230 15.35 -0.92 -19.73
C PRO A 230 14.14 -0.39 -20.54
N TRP A 231 13.74 0.84 -20.24
CA TRP A 231 12.73 1.58 -21.01
C TRP A 231 13.04 1.53 -22.52
N PRO A 232 12.06 1.20 -23.40
CA PRO A 232 12.27 1.38 -24.83
C PRO A 232 12.48 2.87 -25.14
N GLU A 233 13.69 3.23 -25.52
CA GLU A 233 13.97 4.55 -26.09
C GLU A 233 13.12 4.72 -27.33
N ASN A 234 12.28 5.71 -27.37
CA ASN A 234 11.37 6.17 -28.44
C ASN A 234 9.91 5.72 -28.37
N THR A 235 9.13 6.56 -27.72
CA THR A 235 7.82 6.93 -28.26
C THR A 235 7.61 8.42 -27.98
N LEU A 236 8.06 9.26 -28.93
CA LEU A 236 7.60 10.64 -29.09
C LEU A 236 6.21 10.64 -29.73
#